data_30435b7b5455c16a8ff844cb0b2abfdc
#
_entry.id   30435b7b5455c16a8ff844cb0b2abfdc
#
_cell.length_a   1.000
_cell.length_b   1.000
_cell.length_c   1.000
_cell.angle_alpha   90.00
_cell.angle_beta   90.00
_cell.angle_gamma   90.00
#
_symmetry.space_group_name_H-M   'P 1'
#
loop_
_entity.id
_entity.type
_entity.pdbx_description
1 polymer ?
#
loop_
_entity_poly.entity_id
_entity_poly.type
_entity_poly.pdbx_seq_one_letter_code
_entity_poly.pdbx_strand_id
1 'polypeptide(L)'
;MSSVASHERFLRQEEKNLVRQLLEQTRRGNEVLESLDSIKVHDLADGGMGSVRTLPLDDEKRKAIPIASANYADSDNTLINAQINCDESGRLFEIDIWKADFSPVVRYPSSAYRIPDHD
;
A
#
# COMPACT_ATOMS: atom_id res chain seq x y z
N MET A 1 10.77 4.59 26.01
CA MET A 1 10.65 4.18 25.45
C MET A 1 10.01 3.82 24.75
N SER A 2 10.01 3.65 24.16
CA SER A 2 9.54 3.37 23.39
C SER A 2 9.14 2.68 22.92
N SER A 3 8.70 2.39 22.78
CA SER A 3 8.33 1.64 22.22
C SER A 3 8.33 1.44 21.16
N VAL A 4 8.39 1.08 20.67
CA VAL A 4 8.32 0.93 19.73
C VAL A 4 7.74 0.45 18.91
N ALA A 5 7.55 0.62 18.58
CA ALA A 5 6.65 0.43 17.68
C ALA A 5 6.97 -0.49 16.64
N SER A 6 6.37 -0.42 15.52
CA SER A 6 6.60 -1.36 14.46
C SER A 6 8.06 -1.37 14.03
N HIS A 7 8.52 -2.51 13.61
CA HIS A 7 9.84 -2.65 13.05
C HIS A 7 9.86 -2.17 11.61
N GLU A 8 10.93 -1.52 11.27
CA GLU A 8 11.25 -1.22 9.90
C GLU A 8 11.58 -2.52 9.17
N ARG A 9 11.01 -2.71 8.00
CA ARG A 9 11.24 -3.90 7.19
C ARG A 9 11.15 -3.58 5.71
N PHE A 10 11.71 -4.45 4.89
CA PHE A 10 11.52 -4.35 3.45
C PHE A 10 10.09 -4.75 3.08
N LEU A 11 9.64 -4.31 1.90
CA LEU A 11 8.35 -4.76 1.36
C LEU A 11 8.35 -6.28 1.18
N ARG A 12 7.22 -6.89 1.52
CA ARG A 12 7.00 -8.31 1.23
C ARG A 12 6.75 -8.49 -0.26
N GLN A 13 6.93 -9.72 -0.74
CA GLN A 13 6.72 -9.99 -2.16
C GLN A 13 5.29 -9.63 -2.61
N GLU A 14 4.29 -9.94 -1.81
CA GLU A 14 2.90 -9.62 -2.12
C GLU A 14 2.65 -8.12 -2.21
N GLU A 15 3.34 -7.33 -1.38
CA GLU A 15 3.26 -5.87 -1.42
C GLU A 15 3.92 -5.32 -2.68
N LYS A 16 5.08 -5.86 -3.04
CA LYS A 16 5.75 -5.48 -4.28
C LYS A 16 4.90 -5.80 -5.49
N ASN A 17 4.25 -6.95 -5.49
CA ASN A 17 3.39 -7.35 -6.59
C ASN A 17 2.20 -6.38 -6.74
N LEU A 18 1.61 -5.98 -5.62
CA LEU A 18 0.51 -5.01 -5.64
C LEU A 18 0.97 -3.67 -6.20
N VAL A 19 2.12 -3.18 -5.74
CA VAL A 19 2.66 -1.91 -6.23
C VAL A 19 2.90 -1.99 -7.74
N ARG A 20 3.52 -3.07 -8.22
CA ARG A 20 3.75 -3.25 -9.66
C ARG A 20 2.44 -3.23 -10.44
N GLN A 21 1.46 -3.99 -9.98
CA GLN A 21 0.17 -4.07 -10.65
C GLN A 21 -0.46 -2.69 -10.81
N LEU A 22 -0.48 -1.91 -9.73
CA LEU A 22 -1.14 -0.61 -9.74
C LEU A 22 -0.35 0.43 -10.52
N LEU A 23 0.97 0.47 -10.36
CA LEU A 23 1.78 1.50 -11.01
C LEU A 23 2.03 1.23 -12.49
N GLU A 24 2.01 -0.02 -12.93
CA GLU A 24 2.16 -0.33 -14.35
C GLU A 24 1.01 0.20 -15.19
N GLN A 25 -0.11 0.54 -14.56
CA GLN A 25 -1.27 1.10 -15.24
C GLN A 25 -1.19 2.62 -15.39
N THR A 26 -0.15 3.24 -14.88
CA THR A 26 0.03 4.67 -14.93
C THR A 26 1.45 4.98 -15.40
N ARG A 27 1.65 6.21 -15.88
CA ARG A 27 2.98 6.67 -16.26
C ARG A 27 3.73 7.28 -15.07
N ARG A 28 3.11 7.27 -13.92
CA ARG A 28 3.70 7.81 -12.70
C ARG A 28 4.28 6.66 -11.89
N GLY A 29 5.22 6.99 -11.02
CA GLY A 29 5.75 6.01 -10.09
C GLY A 29 6.88 5.15 -10.61
N ASN A 30 7.51 5.49 -11.74
CA ASN A 30 8.62 4.70 -12.28
C ASN A 30 9.77 4.57 -11.28
N GLU A 31 10.06 5.62 -10.53
CA GLU A 31 11.12 5.58 -9.51
C GLU A 31 10.81 4.56 -8.42
N VAL A 32 9.53 4.42 -8.08
CA VAL A 32 9.11 3.43 -7.09
C VAL A 32 9.36 2.03 -7.63
N LEU A 33 8.98 1.78 -8.89
CA LEU A 33 9.16 0.46 -9.51
C LEU A 33 10.63 0.05 -9.57
N GLU A 34 11.52 1.01 -9.80
CA GLU A 34 12.95 0.75 -9.89
C GLU A 34 13.59 0.45 -8.54
N SER A 35 12.95 0.85 -7.44
CA SER A 35 13.51 0.77 -6.11
C SER A 35 12.79 -0.20 -5.17
N LEU A 36 11.85 -1.00 -5.68
CA LEU A 36 10.99 -1.84 -4.83
C LEU A 36 11.75 -2.70 -3.83
N ASP A 37 12.89 -3.27 -4.23
CA ASP A 37 13.64 -4.18 -3.38
C ASP A 37 14.40 -3.46 -2.27
N SER A 38 14.53 -2.15 -2.34
CA SER A 38 15.25 -1.36 -1.34
C SER A 38 14.35 -0.52 -0.44
N ILE A 39 13.03 -0.56 -0.69
CA ILE A 39 12.08 0.24 0.08
C ILE A 39 11.83 -0.40 1.44
N LYS A 40 11.97 0.38 2.49
CA LYS A 40 11.65 -0.06 3.85
C LYS A 40 10.40 0.65 4.33
N VAL A 41 9.57 -0.08 5.06
CA VAL A 41 8.27 0.40 5.54
C VAL A 41 8.05 -0.01 6.98
N HIS A 42 7.05 0.64 7.59
CA HIS A 42 6.46 0.24 8.87
C HIS A 42 5.02 -0.20 8.64
N ASP A 43 4.61 -1.23 9.34
CA ASP A 43 3.20 -1.57 9.40
C ASP A 43 2.45 -0.51 10.19
N LEU A 44 1.31 -0.08 9.69
CA LEU A 44 0.47 0.87 10.39
C LEU A 44 -0.51 0.14 11.32
N ALA A 45 -0.85 0.78 12.43
CA ALA A 45 -1.80 0.23 13.39
C ALA A 45 -3.22 0.50 12.89
N ASP A 46 -3.66 -0.27 11.91
CA ASP A 46 -4.92 -0.07 11.20
C ASP A 46 -5.92 -1.22 11.41
N GLY A 47 -5.78 -1.97 12.50
CA GLY A 47 -6.68 -3.07 12.77
C GLY A 47 -6.42 -4.31 11.91
N GLY A 48 -5.22 -4.46 11.37
CA GLY A 48 -4.87 -5.62 10.56
C GLY A 48 -5.28 -5.52 9.10
N MET A 49 -5.60 -4.32 8.62
CA MET A 49 -5.94 -4.14 7.21
C MET A 49 -4.73 -4.21 6.28
N GLY A 50 -3.53 -3.97 6.81
CA GLY A 50 -2.31 -4.22 6.06
C GLY A 50 -1.64 -3.00 5.45
N SER A 51 -2.04 -1.80 5.85
CA SER A 51 -1.39 -0.58 5.35
C SER A 51 0.02 -0.46 5.88
N VAL A 52 0.90 0.10 5.05
CA VAL A 52 2.30 0.35 5.41
C VAL A 52 2.70 1.75 4.96
N ARG A 53 3.67 2.33 5.64
CA ARG A 53 4.19 3.65 5.31
C ARG A 53 5.71 3.64 5.34
N THR A 54 6.30 4.40 4.44
CA THR A 54 7.75 4.54 4.36
C THR A 54 8.27 5.51 5.42
N LEU A 55 9.55 5.46 5.67
CA LEU A 55 10.23 6.38 6.59
C LEU A 55 10.56 7.70 5.90
N PRO A 56 10.64 8.77 6.66
CA PRO A 56 10.33 8.91 8.09
C PRO A 56 8.83 9.01 8.33
N LEU A 57 8.35 8.40 9.41
CA LEU A 57 6.92 8.35 9.72
C LEU A 57 6.35 9.69 10.18
N ASP A 58 7.19 10.50 10.82
CA ASP A 58 6.77 11.73 11.49
C ASP A 58 7.16 13.00 10.73
N ASP A 59 7.46 12.88 9.45
CA ASP A 59 7.78 14.04 8.64
C ASP A 59 6.48 14.75 8.24
N GLU A 60 6.14 15.78 8.99
CA GLU A 60 4.92 16.55 8.76
C GLU A 60 4.90 17.27 7.40
N LYS A 61 6.04 17.39 6.76
CA LYS A 61 6.14 18.05 5.46
C LYS A 61 5.81 17.11 4.31
N ARG A 62 5.81 15.81 4.56
CA ARG A 62 5.47 14.85 3.52
C ARG A 62 3.96 14.82 3.33
N LYS A 63 3.55 14.85 2.10
CA LYS A 63 2.14 14.78 1.74
C LYS A 63 1.88 13.53 0.92
N ALA A 64 0.78 12.87 1.21
CA ALA A 64 0.36 11.70 0.46
C ALA A 64 -0.34 12.16 -0.82
N ILE A 65 0.20 11.79 -1.95
CA ILE A 65 -0.38 12.10 -3.25
C ILE A 65 -0.85 10.79 -3.87
N PRO A 66 -2.17 10.58 -4.02
CA PRO A 66 -2.67 9.35 -4.62
C PRO A 66 -2.22 9.22 -6.08
N ILE A 67 -1.66 8.07 -6.42
CA ILE A 67 -1.16 7.80 -7.77
C ILE A 67 -2.03 6.76 -8.48
N ALA A 68 -2.44 5.72 -7.76
CA ALA A 68 -3.22 4.63 -8.35
C ALA A 68 -4.02 3.93 -7.28
N SER A 69 -5.14 3.35 -7.66
CA SER A 69 -5.95 2.55 -6.73
C SER A 69 -6.75 1.51 -7.51
N ALA A 70 -7.16 0.47 -6.80
CA ALA A 70 -8.06 -0.55 -7.34
C ALA A 70 -8.82 -1.23 -6.22
N ASN A 71 -9.88 -1.91 -6.60
CA ASN A 71 -10.72 -2.66 -5.67
C ASN A 71 -10.50 -4.14 -5.83
N TYR A 72 -10.60 -4.86 -4.72
CA TYR A 72 -10.35 -6.30 -4.66
C TYR A 72 -11.41 -6.95 -3.79
N ALA A 73 -11.60 -8.26 -3.96
CA ALA A 73 -12.46 -9.04 -3.09
C ALA A 73 -11.60 -9.82 -2.11
N ASP A 74 -11.92 -9.71 -0.83
CA ASP A 74 -11.31 -10.57 0.18
C ASP A 74 -11.98 -11.95 0.14
N SER A 75 -11.39 -12.93 0.81
CA SER A 75 -11.91 -14.29 0.84
C SER A 75 -13.29 -14.39 1.50
N ASP A 76 -13.67 -13.41 2.31
CA ASP A 76 -15.00 -13.32 2.92
C ASP A 76 -15.99 -12.49 2.11
N ASN A 77 -15.66 -12.20 0.84
CA ASN A 77 -16.45 -11.38 -0.08
C ASN A 77 -16.58 -9.90 0.30
N THR A 78 -15.78 -9.43 1.22
CA THR A 78 -15.78 -8.01 1.59
C THR A 78 -14.87 -7.23 0.66
N LEU A 79 -15.29 -6.03 0.30
CA LEU A 79 -14.53 -5.14 -0.56
C LEU A 79 -13.27 -4.66 0.14
N ILE A 80 -12.16 -4.69 -0.59
CA ILE A 80 -10.90 -4.07 -0.19
C ILE A 80 -10.55 -3.03 -1.24
N ASN A 81 -10.16 -1.84 -0.80
CA ASN A 81 -9.55 -0.84 -1.67
C ASN A 81 -8.07 -0.74 -1.35
N ALA A 82 -7.23 -0.77 -2.37
CA ALA A 82 -5.79 -0.57 -2.22
C ALA A 82 -5.39 0.66 -3.01
N GLN A 83 -4.65 1.55 -2.38
CA GLN A 83 -4.22 2.81 -2.99
C GLN A 83 -2.73 3.00 -2.76
N ILE A 84 -2.04 3.42 -3.82
CA ILE A 84 -0.63 3.77 -3.74
C ILE A 84 -0.53 5.30 -3.67
N ASN A 85 0.11 5.78 -2.61
CA ASN A 85 0.39 7.20 -2.44
C ASN A 85 1.89 7.42 -2.51
N CYS A 86 2.28 8.46 -3.24
CA CYS A 86 3.67 8.90 -3.28
C CYS A 86 3.78 10.24 -2.57
N ASP A 87 5.00 10.64 -2.24
CA ASP A 87 5.23 11.98 -1.72
C ASP A 87 5.52 12.95 -2.87
N GLU A 88 5.78 14.21 -2.53
CA GLU A 88 6.00 15.26 -3.51
C GLU A 88 7.24 15.01 -4.38
N SER A 89 8.19 14.22 -3.89
CA SER A 89 9.41 13.90 -4.63
C SER A 89 9.24 12.67 -5.55
N GLY A 90 8.07 12.04 -5.52
CA GLY A 90 7.82 10.86 -6.34
C GLY A 90 8.19 9.54 -5.69
N ARG A 91 8.59 9.56 -4.43
CA ARG A 91 8.91 8.33 -3.69
C ARG A 91 7.65 7.74 -3.10
N LEU A 92 7.66 6.42 -2.92
CA LEU A 92 6.55 5.76 -2.25
C LEU A 92 6.38 6.33 -0.85
N PHE A 93 5.17 6.78 -0.54
CA PHE A 93 4.83 7.26 0.79
C PHE A 93 4.10 6.18 1.59
N GLU A 94 3.04 5.61 1.02
CA GLU A 94 2.32 4.53 1.70
C GLU A 94 1.55 3.65 0.71
N ILE A 95 1.31 2.42 1.13
CA ILE A 95 0.31 1.55 0.54
C ILE A 95 -0.85 1.58 1.51
N ASP A 96 -1.96 2.16 1.09
CA ASP A 96 -3.13 2.35 1.94
C ASP A 96 -4.17 1.29 1.59
N ILE A 97 -4.42 0.38 2.53
CA ILE A 97 -5.36 -0.72 2.32
C ILE A 97 -6.52 -0.55 3.30
N TRP A 98 -7.70 -0.50 2.72
CA TRP A 98 -8.93 -0.28 3.46
C TRP A 98 -9.92 -1.39 3.14
N LYS A 99 -10.45 -2.04 4.18
CA LYS A 99 -11.47 -3.07 4.03
C LYS A 99 -12.81 -2.49 4.49
N ALA A 100 -13.86 -2.75 3.73
CA ALA A 100 -15.13 -2.06 3.88
C ALA A 100 -15.79 -2.20 5.26
N ASP A 101 -15.57 -3.33 5.94
CA ASP A 101 -16.12 -3.56 7.27
C ASP A 101 -15.11 -3.33 8.39
N PHE A 102 -13.93 -2.81 8.07
CA PHE A 102 -12.83 -2.50 8.99
C PHE A 102 -12.27 -3.72 9.75
N SER A 103 -12.61 -4.92 9.31
CA SER A 103 -12.01 -6.13 9.88
C SER A 103 -10.63 -6.37 9.27
N PRO A 104 -9.81 -7.27 9.87
CA PRO A 104 -8.53 -7.59 9.29
C PRO A 104 -8.67 -8.18 7.87
N VAL A 105 -7.72 -7.86 7.01
CA VAL A 105 -7.66 -8.46 5.68
C VAL A 105 -7.24 -9.92 5.84
N VAL A 106 -8.02 -10.82 5.25
CA VAL A 106 -7.76 -12.25 5.30
C VAL A 106 -6.83 -12.65 4.15
N ARG A 107 -7.11 -12.11 2.96
CA ARG A 107 -6.32 -12.42 1.75
C ARG A 107 -5.80 -11.12 1.16
N TYR A 108 -4.49 -10.96 1.12
CA TYR A 108 -3.87 -9.74 0.63
C TYR A 108 -4.29 -9.46 -0.82
N PRO A 109 -4.57 -8.20 -1.18
CA PRO A 109 -5.00 -7.85 -2.54
C PRO A 109 -4.00 -8.34 -3.59
N SER A 110 -4.51 -9.02 -4.61
CA SER A 110 -3.69 -9.47 -5.72
C SER A 110 -4.51 -9.43 -7.01
N SER A 111 -3.82 -9.47 -8.14
CA SER A 111 -4.46 -9.36 -9.45
C SER A 111 -5.54 -10.41 -9.68
N ALA A 112 -5.38 -11.59 -9.09
CA ALA A 112 -6.35 -12.69 -9.25
C ALA A 112 -7.74 -12.34 -8.69
N TYR A 113 -7.79 -11.40 -7.74
CA TYR A 113 -9.01 -11.05 -7.02
C TYR A 113 -9.43 -9.60 -7.22
N ARG A 114 -8.84 -8.97 -8.22
CA ARG A 114 -9.21 -7.60 -8.56
C ARG A 114 -10.62 -7.54 -9.11
N ILE A 115 -11.37 -6.57 -8.62
CA ILE A 115 -12.72 -6.31 -9.12
C ILE A 115 -12.58 -5.39 -10.33
N PRO A 116 -13.16 -5.77 -11.49
CA PRO A 116 -13.06 -4.91 -12.68
C PRO A 116 -13.69 -3.56 -12.43
N ASP A 117 -13.08 -2.52 -13.00
CA ASP A 117 -13.63 -1.18 -12.93
C ASP A 117 -14.92 -1.12 -13.74
N HIS A 118 -15.84 -0.30 -13.27
CA HIS A 118 -17.07 -0.03 -14.02
C HIS A 118 -16.82 1.10 -15.02
N ASP A 119 -17.40 0.93 -16.18
CA ASP A 119 -17.37 1.95 -17.21
C ASP A 119 -18.41 3.04 -16.96
#